data_d34fcfbc2faac32ef4f2784318db98c3
#
_entry.id   d34fcfbc2faac32ef4f2784318db98c3
#
_cell.length_a   1.000
_cell.length_b   1.000
_cell.length_c   1.000
_cell.angle_alpha   90.00
_cell.angle_beta   90.00
_cell.angle_gamma   90.00
#
_symmetry.space_group_name_H-M   'P 1'
#
loop_
_entity.id
_entity.type
_entity.pdbx_description
1 polymer ?
#
loop_
_entity_poly.entity_id
_entity_poly.type
_entity_poly.pdbx_seq_one_letter_code
_entity_poly.pdbx_strand_id
1 'polypeptide(L)'
;AVRMSYSFAELDRKSFHLVIQMLAGRYAETRIRELSPRIVVDEVRGTLTAAPSARLILYSSGGTIPDRGYFGLRLSDGSRVGELDEEFVWERRVGETFSLGSQNWTILEISAKDVVVQPARPNAPVIPFWRGMTRGRSPFFANRVLDWLETYVQAGLQAALPERVRNTAETFVSTLEHTLTTQSAATGVPVPHRHHLVIERFPSQAAGGSTGRTHSDSSSDPGGETVVIHTLRGAMVNTPLAVALQAVIREETGVHLSLYATDDSIVAMVDERFSGDGLLTTARATTLLGHGATERLLRSELESSSLFGALFRENAGRALLLPRSGFGKRTPLWLTRARSRKIIETVSRYSDFPILLETWRMCLQDVFALDDLRAFLESLVDGEIHVSECTTTAPSPFARTVVWQNTNVEMYSDDSRPGASASTLDQTALRALLHDQGLRPRFSPSLITEVEARLQRCAPGYSPKGSEVLAAWIDERLILPGADLEALKAAAVCG
;
A
#
# COMPACT_ATOMS: atom_id res chain seq x y z
N ALA A 1 -11.81 -0.73 -39.06
CA ALA A 1 -10.48 -0.18 -38.68
C ALA A 1 -10.10 -0.61 -37.26
N VAL A 2 -10.88 -0.34 -36.20
CA VAL A 2 -10.51 -0.66 -34.80
C VAL A 2 -10.23 -2.16 -34.61
N ARG A 3 -11.09 -3.03 -35.15
CA ARG A 3 -10.91 -4.51 -35.08
C ARG A 3 -9.73 -5.07 -35.87
N MET A 4 -9.06 -4.24 -36.67
CA MET A 4 -7.82 -4.64 -37.37
C MET A 4 -6.60 -4.59 -36.42
N SER A 5 -6.73 -3.98 -35.26
CA SER A 5 -5.73 -4.05 -34.19
C SER A 5 -5.90 -5.33 -33.40
N TYR A 6 -4.79 -6.00 -33.07
CA TYR A 6 -4.78 -7.24 -32.28
C TYR A 6 -5.56 -7.11 -30.96
N SER A 7 -5.34 -6.02 -30.23
CA SER A 7 -5.98 -5.78 -28.94
C SER A 7 -7.51 -5.60 -29.01
N PHE A 8 -8.05 -5.28 -30.19
CA PHE A 8 -9.47 -5.02 -30.39
C PHE A 8 -10.11 -5.95 -31.42
N ALA A 9 -9.45 -7.05 -31.77
CA ALA A 9 -9.96 -7.98 -32.79
C ALA A 9 -11.35 -8.52 -32.46
N GLU A 10 -11.60 -8.78 -31.18
CA GLU A 10 -12.87 -9.31 -30.66
C GLU A 10 -13.83 -8.25 -30.11
N LEU A 11 -13.50 -6.95 -30.27
CA LEU A 11 -14.35 -5.87 -29.76
C LEU A 11 -15.75 -5.96 -30.38
N ASP A 12 -16.76 -6.15 -29.53
CA ASP A 12 -18.15 -6.20 -29.97
C ASP A 12 -18.70 -4.80 -30.30
N ARG A 13 -19.76 -4.80 -31.11
CA ARG A 13 -20.37 -3.56 -31.59
C ARG A 13 -21.04 -2.77 -30.48
N LYS A 14 -21.59 -3.45 -29.46
CA LYS A 14 -22.25 -2.80 -28.33
C LYS A 14 -21.23 -2.02 -27.48
N SER A 15 -20.13 -2.66 -27.10
CA SER A 15 -19.05 -2.02 -26.34
C SER A 15 -18.44 -0.84 -27.09
N PHE A 16 -18.22 -0.99 -28.40
CA PHE A 16 -17.77 0.13 -29.24
C PHE A 16 -18.76 1.31 -29.20
N HIS A 17 -20.07 1.02 -29.30
CA HIS A 17 -21.10 2.06 -29.29
C HIS A 17 -21.21 2.78 -27.95
N LEU A 18 -21.09 2.06 -26.83
CA LEU A 18 -21.06 2.64 -25.48
C LEU A 18 -19.89 3.63 -25.31
N VAL A 19 -18.69 3.29 -25.82
CA VAL A 19 -17.54 4.20 -25.80
C VAL A 19 -17.80 5.44 -26.65
N ILE A 20 -18.39 5.30 -27.85
CA ILE A 20 -18.76 6.42 -28.71
C ILE A 20 -19.77 7.36 -28.01
N GLN A 21 -20.79 6.80 -27.38
CA GLN A 21 -21.78 7.60 -26.63
C GLN A 21 -21.10 8.37 -25.48
N MET A 22 -20.24 7.69 -24.69
CA MET A 22 -19.49 8.32 -23.60
C MET A 22 -18.63 9.50 -24.13
N LEU A 23 -17.90 9.30 -25.22
CA LEU A 23 -17.07 10.36 -25.84
C LEU A 23 -17.89 11.49 -26.42
N ALA A 24 -19.14 11.24 -26.83
CA ALA A 24 -20.08 12.26 -27.26
C ALA A 24 -20.76 13.03 -26.09
N GLY A 25 -20.42 12.70 -24.84
CA GLY A 25 -21.03 13.31 -23.67
C GLY A 25 -22.49 12.91 -23.45
N ARG A 26 -22.89 11.77 -24.01
CA ARG A 26 -24.23 11.18 -23.88
C ARG A 26 -24.10 9.76 -23.36
N TYR A 27 -25.10 9.31 -22.64
CA TYR A 27 -25.22 7.91 -22.23
C TYR A 27 -26.67 7.54 -22.02
N ALA A 28 -27.09 6.37 -22.48
CA ALA A 28 -28.50 5.94 -22.45
C ALA A 28 -29.46 7.03 -22.93
N GLU A 29 -29.17 7.64 -24.08
CA GLU A 29 -29.91 8.74 -24.73
C GLU A 29 -29.95 10.06 -23.91
N THR A 30 -29.31 10.08 -22.74
CA THR A 30 -29.30 11.27 -21.89
C THR A 30 -27.96 12.01 -22.00
N ARG A 31 -28.01 13.34 -22.06
CA ARG A 31 -26.83 14.17 -22.00
C ARG A 31 -26.33 14.27 -20.57
N ILE A 32 -25.07 13.86 -20.34
CA ILE A 32 -24.41 13.98 -19.05
C ILE A 32 -23.62 15.29 -19.04
N ARG A 33 -24.02 16.25 -18.23
CA ARG A 33 -23.41 17.59 -18.18
C ARG A 33 -21.96 17.57 -17.71
N GLU A 34 -21.62 16.60 -16.88
CA GLU A 34 -20.29 16.38 -16.30
C GLU A 34 -19.29 15.88 -17.35
N LEU A 35 -19.78 15.25 -18.42
CA LEU A 35 -18.96 14.76 -19.52
C LEU A 35 -18.88 15.82 -20.62
N SER A 36 -17.71 16.38 -20.83
CA SER A 36 -17.46 17.26 -21.94
C SER A 36 -17.30 16.45 -23.24
N PRO A 37 -18.07 16.72 -24.30
CA PRO A 37 -17.98 15.98 -25.56
C PRO A 37 -16.58 16.07 -26.18
N ARG A 38 -16.07 14.94 -26.68
CA ARG A 38 -14.83 14.84 -27.47
C ARG A 38 -15.10 14.65 -28.95
N ILE A 39 -16.26 14.08 -29.24
CA ILE A 39 -16.76 13.85 -30.61
C ILE A 39 -18.19 14.33 -30.72
N VAL A 40 -18.58 14.61 -31.94
CA VAL A 40 -19.98 14.88 -32.34
C VAL A 40 -20.41 13.75 -33.26
N VAL A 41 -21.54 13.12 -32.94
CA VAL A 41 -22.12 12.02 -33.72
C VAL A 41 -23.26 12.57 -34.57
N ASP A 42 -23.17 12.38 -35.88
CA ASP A 42 -24.27 12.58 -36.81
C ASP A 42 -24.91 11.21 -37.09
N GLU A 43 -26.02 10.93 -36.43
CA GLU A 43 -26.72 9.65 -36.55
C GLU A 43 -27.37 9.44 -37.92
N VAL A 44 -27.73 10.54 -38.59
CA VAL A 44 -28.37 10.49 -39.91
C VAL A 44 -27.39 10.11 -40.99
N ARG A 45 -26.18 10.71 -40.92
CA ARG A 45 -25.12 10.44 -41.88
C ARG A 45 -24.19 9.29 -41.45
N GLY A 46 -24.31 8.81 -40.23
CA GLY A 46 -23.43 7.79 -39.67
C GLY A 46 -21.97 8.24 -39.56
N THR A 47 -21.74 9.54 -39.30
CA THR A 47 -20.38 10.11 -39.29
C THR A 47 -20.03 10.63 -37.90
N LEU A 48 -18.71 10.58 -37.58
CA LEU A 48 -18.11 11.12 -36.38
C LEU A 48 -17.21 12.29 -36.74
N THR A 49 -17.36 13.40 -36.03
CA THR A 49 -16.50 14.56 -36.15
C THR A 49 -15.89 14.93 -34.81
N ALA A 50 -14.67 15.46 -34.80
CA ALA A 50 -14.05 15.94 -33.57
C ALA A 50 -14.79 17.15 -33.02
N ALA A 51 -15.00 17.19 -31.68
CA ALA A 51 -15.48 18.39 -31.03
C ALA A 51 -14.42 19.52 -31.11
N PRO A 52 -14.82 20.81 -31.14
CA PRO A 52 -13.87 21.92 -31.32
C PRO A 52 -12.70 21.93 -30.30
N SER A 53 -12.95 21.49 -29.07
CA SER A 53 -11.93 21.41 -28.02
C SER A 53 -11.04 20.15 -28.09
N ALA A 54 -11.40 19.13 -28.87
CA ALA A 54 -10.76 17.84 -28.85
C ALA A 54 -9.28 17.91 -29.26
N ARG A 55 -8.98 18.71 -30.29
CA ARG A 55 -7.59 18.89 -30.77
C ARG A 55 -6.68 19.45 -29.70
N LEU A 56 -7.12 20.52 -28.99
CA LEU A 56 -6.35 21.13 -27.92
C LEU A 56 -6.12 20.16 -26.76
N ILE A 57 -7.15 19.39 -26.39
CA ILE A 57 -7.06 18.40 -25.32
C ILE A 57 -6.07 17.28 -25.67
N LEU A 58 -6.12 16.77 -26.89
CA LEU A 58 -5.18 15.74 -27.36
C LEU A 58 -3.72 16.24 -27.31
N TYR A 59 -3.46 17.45 -27.78
CA TYR A 59 -2.12 18.03 -27.74
C TYR A 59 -1.63 18.33 -26.32
N SER A 60 -2.53 18.75 -25.41
CA SER A 60 -2.17 19.06 -24.02
C SER A 60 -2.05 17.82 -23.14
N SER A 61 -2.62 16.69 -23.54
CA SER A 61 -2.66 15.49 -22.70
C SER A 61 -1.44 14.58 -22.82
N GLY A 62 -0.55 14.79 -23.81
CA GLY A 62 0.70 14.06 -23.96
C GLY A 62 0.55 12.54 -24.13
N GLY A 63 -0.65 12.06 -24.45
CA GLY A 63 -0.96 10.62 -24.57
C GLY A 63 -1.81 10.08 -23.44
N THR A 64 -1.89 8.75 -23.33
CA THR A 64 -2.70 8.01 -22.34
C THR A 64 -1.96 7.66 -21.07
N ILE A 65 -0.66 7.98 -20.97
CA ILE A 65 0.13 7.75 -19.77
C ILE A 65 -0.29 8.80 -18.71
N PRO A 66 -0.76 8.39 -17.53
CA PRO A 66 -1.10 9.32 -16.48
C PRO A 66 0.16 10.06 -16.02
N ASP A 67 0.10 11.37 -16.04
CA ASP A 67 1.15 12.21 -15.47
C ASP A 67 0.97 12.21 -13.95
N ARG A 68 1.85 11.54 -13.22
CA ARG A 68 1.92 11.66 -11.77
C ARG A 68 2.54 13.01 -11.48
N GLY A 69 1.77 13.90 -10.84
CA GLY A 69 2.26 15.20 -10.45
C GLY A 69 3.27 15.07 -9.32
N TYR A 70 4.49 15.50 -9.56
CA TYR A 70 5.49 15.70 -8.52
C TYR A 70 5.72 17.21 -8.33
N PHE A 71 5.83 17.61 -7.06
CA PHE A 71 6.24 18.96 -6.69
C PHE A 71 7.71 18.93 -6.34
N GLY A 72 8.49 19.84 -6.90
CA GLY A 72 9.89 20.01 -6.50
C GLY A 72 9.95 20.51 -5.05
N LEU A 73 10.67 19.82 -4.18
CA LEU A 73 10.96 20.27 -2.83
C LEU A 73 12.21 21.14 -2.86
N ARG A 74 12.08 22.40 -2.43
CA ARG A 74 13.16 23.39 -2.49
C ARG A 74 13.35 24.11 -1.17
N LEU A 75 14.58 24.53 -0.90
CA LEU A 75 14.88 25.50 0.14
C LEU A 75 14.53 26.92 -0.33
N SER A 76 14.53 27.88 0.61
CA SER A 76 14.29 29.30 0.32
C SER A 76 15.35 29.92 -0.59
N ASP A 77 16.53 29.34 -0.66
CA ASP A 77 17.61 29.72 -1.59
C ASP A 77 17.47 29.15 -3.00
N GLY A 78 16.42 28.35 -3.24
CA GLY A 78 16.15 27.65 -4.51
C GLY A 78 16.80 26.29 -4.65
N SER A 79 17.65 25.86 -3.71
CA SER A 79 18.29 24.53 -3.72
C SER A 79 17.25 23.42 -3.71
N ARG A 80 17.44 22.41 -4.56
CA ARG A 80 16.53 21.27 -4.66
C ARG A 80 16.86 20.23 -3.59
N VAL A 81 15.87 19.90 -2.76
CA VAL A 81 15.95 18.87 -1.71
C VAL A 81 15.45 17.52 -2.20
N GLY A 82 14.44 17.53 -3.08
CA GLY A 82 13.79 16.30 -3.55
C GLY A 82 12.52 16.58 -4.33
N GLU A 83 11.64 15.59 -4.36
CA GLU A 83 10.30 15.69 -4.94
C GLU A 83 9.27 15.14 -3.98
N LEU A 84 8.10 15.75 -3.96
CA LEU A 84 6.94 15.32 -3.20
C LEU A 84 5.82 14.92 -4.16
N ASP A 85 5.11 13.86 -3.81
CA ASP A 85 3.92 13.45 -4.54
C ASP A 85 2.81 14.52 -4.42
N GLU A 86 2.06 14.72 -5.51
CA GLU A 86 1.00 15.72 -5.57
C GLU A 86 -0.09 15.46 -4.51
N GLU A 87 -0.41 14.20 -4.23
CA GLU A 87 -1.41 13.86 -3.22
C GLU A 87 -0.96 14.26 -1.82
N PHE A 88 0.31 14.07 -1.51
CA PHE A 88 0.89 14.51 -0.25
C PHE A 88 0.83 16.03 -0.11
N VAL A 89 1.27 16.78 -1.14
CA VAL A 89 1.33 18.24 -1.09
C VAL A 89 -0.06 18.85 -0.90
N TRP A 90 -1.08 18.31 -1.54
CA TRP A 90 -2.44 18.86 -1.46
C TRP A 90 -3.16 18.59 -0.14
N GLU A 91 -2.65 17.67 0.66
CA GLU A 91 -3.12 17.43 2.03
C GLU A 91 -2.42 18.33 3.06
N ARG A 92 -1.41 19.08 2.66
CA ARG A 92 -0.58 19.91 3.53
C ARG A 92 -0.95 21.39 3.44
N ARG A 93 -0.64 22.09 4.54
CA ARG A 93 -0.81 23.55 4.66
C ARG A 93 0.53 24.21 4.92
N VAL A 94 0.63 25.46 4.54
CA VAL A 94 1.77 26.31 4.91
C VAL A 94 1.86 26.39 6.43
N GLY A 95 3.07 26.21 6.97
CA GLY A 95 3.36 26.15 8.40
C GLY A 95 3.38 24.71 8.98
N GLU A 96 2.84 23.70 8.27
CA GLU A 96 2.95 22.32 8.71
C GLU A 96 4.37 21.79 8.55
N THR A 97 4.70 20.83 9.41
CA THR A 97 6.02 20.20 9.45
C THR A 97 5.91 18.73 9.09
N PHE A 98 6.86 18.25 8.29
CA PHE A 98 6.94 16.84 7.89
C PHE A 98 8.39 16.36 7.89
N SER A 99 8.59 15.03 7.96
CA SER A 99 9.91 14.40 7.90
C SER A 99 10.16 13.84 6.51
N LEU A 100 11.28 14.15 5.89
CA LEU A 100 11.74 13.54 4.65
C LEU A 100 13.21 13.11 4.80
N GLY A 101 13.46 11.83 4.65
CA GLY A 101 14.76 11.26 4.99
C GLY A 101 15.01 11.33 6.51
N SER A 102 16.18 11.74 6.90
CA SER A 102 16.58 11.93 8.30
C SER A 102 16.26 13.31 8.86
N GLN A 103 15.60 14.19 8.09
CA GLN A 103 15.41 15.59 8.45
C GLN A 103 13.93 15.99 8.43
N ASN A 104 13.59 16.93 9.34
CA ASN A 104 12.26 17.53 9.41
C ASN A 104 12.24 18.87 8.68
N TRP A 105 11.12 19.13 8.01
CA TRP A 105 10.91 20.28 7.14
C TRP A 105 9.63 20.99 7.48
N THR A 106 9.67 22.31 7.60
CA THR A 106 8.47 23.16 7.70
C THR A 106 8.15 23.76 6.34
N ILE A 107 6.90 23.65 5.91
CA ILE A 107 6.42 24.21 4.66
C ILE A 107 6.28 25.71 4.80
N LEU A 108 7.02 26.47 4.00
CA LEU A 108 6.94 27.95 3.92
C LEU A 108 5.96 28.39 2.86
N GLU A 109 5.96 27.71 1.70
CA GLU A 109 5.14 28.07 0.56
C GLU A 109 4.81 26.83 -0.28
N ILE A 110 3.61 26.80 -0.83
CA ILE A 110 3.19 25.80 -1.81
C ILE A 110 2.84 26.53 -3.09
N SER A 111 3.66 26.38 -4.12
CA SER A 111 3.44 26.95 -5.45
C SER A 111 2.77 25.94 -6.38
N ALA A 112 2.59 26.29 -7.66
CA ALA A 112 2.01 25.39 -8.66
C ALA A 112 2.91 24.17 -9.02
N LYS A 113 4.21 24.24 -8.74
CA LYS A 113 5.21 23.23 -9.14
C LYS A 113 6.18 22.84 -8.02
N ASP A 114 6.36 23.71 -7.03
CA ASP A 114 7.35 23.54 -5.99
C ASP A 114 6.75 23.78 -4.62
N VAL A 115 7.30 23.11 -3.62
CA VAL A 115 7.06 23.34 -2.20
C VAL A 115 8.34 23.91 -1.62
N VAL A 116 8.28 25.12 -1.09
CA VAL A 116 9.42 25.75 -0.42
C VAL A 116 9.39 25.39 1.06
N VAL A 117 10.52 24.91 1.57
CA VAL A 117 10.66 24.44 2.95
C VAL A 117 11.88 25.03 3.63
N GLN A 118 11.87 24.96 4.95
CA GLN A 118 13.03 25.21 5.79
C GLN A 118 13.25 24.05 6.77
N PRO A 119 14.47 23.80 7.25
CA PRO A 119 14.73 22.81 8.28
C PRO A 119 13.92 23.11 9.55
N ALA A 120 13.31 22.05 10.10
CA ALA A 120 12.52 22.14 11.33
C ALA A 120 13.23 21.45 12.50
N ARG A 121 12.87 21.83 13.74
CA ARG A 121 13.39 21.18 14.95
C ARG A 121 12.88 19.73 15.06
N PRO A 122 13.59 18.83 15.82
CA PRO A 122 13.31 17.40 15.86
C PRO A 122 11.93 16.98 16.38
N ASN A 123 11.11 17.88 16.88
CA ASN A 123 9.79 17.60 17.48
C ASN A 123 8.62 17.65 16.49
N ALA A 124 8.87 17.46 15.21
CA ALA A 124 7.83 17.51 14.19
C ALA A 124 7.12 16.16 14.05
N PRO A 125 5.78 16.12 14.12
CA PRO A 125 5.05 14.89 14.28
C PRO A 125 4.66 14.15 12.99
N VAL A 126 4.98 14.67 11.79
CA VAL A 126 4.43 14.10 10.56
C VAL A 126 5.53 13.55 9.64
N ILE A 127 5.51 12.24 9.44
CA ILE A 127 6.30 11.60 8.38
C ILE A 127 5.45 11.59 7.11
N PRO A 128 6.00 11.97 5.93
CA PRO A 128 5.28 11.84 4.68
C PRO A 128 4.97 10.37 4.45
N PHE A 129 3.70 10.02 4.51
CA PHE A 129 3.26 8.70 4.13
C PHE A 129 3.10 8.67 2.61
N TRP A 130 4.05 8.04 1.95
CA TRP A 130 3.93 7.70 0.55
C TRP A 130 2.95 6.52 0.43
N ARG A 131 1.70 6.80 0.19
CA ARG A 131 0.82 5.80 -0.43
C ARG A 131 1.16 5.72 -1.93
N GLY A 132 2.42 5.44 -2.23
CA GLY A 132 2.71 4.82 -3.50
C GLY A 132 1.90 3.53 -3.51
N MET A 133 1.16 3.26 -4.59
CA MET A 133 0.61 1.93 -4.82
C MET A 133 1.82 0.99 -4.94
N THR A 134 2.36 0.58 -3.80
CA THR A 134 3.30 -0.52 -3.76
C THR A 134 2.51 -1.72 -4.23
N ARG A 135 2.80 -2.18 -5.45
CA ARG A 135 2.27 -3.46 -5.89
C ARG A 135 2.70 -4.47 -4.84
N GLY A 136 1.72 -5.08 -4.19
CA GLY A 136 1.97 -6.19 -3.32
C GLY A 136 2.69 -7.33 -4.06
N ARG A 137 3.25 -8.26 -3.34
CA ARG A 137 3.84 -9.47 -3.91
C ARG A 137 2.85 -10.13 -4.85
N SER A 138 3.28 -10.44 -6.07
CA SER A 138 2.41 -11.13 -7.02
C SER A 138 2.07 -12.54 -6.54
N PRO A 139 0.86 -13.07 -6.83
CA PRO A 139 0.48 -14.44 -6.47
C PRO A 139 1.46 -15.48 -6.99
N PHE A 140 2.01 -15.29 -8.18
CA PHE A 140 3.04 -16.16 -8.73
C PHE A 140 4.26 -16.27 -7.81
N PHE A 141 4.79 -15.14 -7.35
CA PHE A 141 5.95 -15.15 -6.45
C PHE A 141 5.57 -15.66 -5.05
N ALA A 142 4.41 -15.28 -4.53
CA ALA A 142 3.89 -15.76 -3.25
C ALA A 142 3.75 -17.29 -3.23
N ASN A 143 3.18 -17.87 -4.28
CA ASN A 143 3.06 -19.32 -4.43
C ASN A 143 4.43 -20.02 -4.43
N ARG A 144 5.45 -19.42 -5.09
CA ARG A 144 6.83 -19.96 -5.07
C ARG A 144 7.44 -19.94 -3.68
N VAL A 145 7.17 -18.90 -2.89
CA VAL A 145 7.61 -18.85 -1.48
C VAL A 145 6.91 -19.93 -0.66
N LEU A 146 5.61 -20.12 -0.85
CA LEU A 146 4.84 -21.15 -0.15
C LEU A 146 5.29 -22.56 -0.52
N ASP A 147 5.56 -22.84 -1.80
CA ASP A 147 6.10 -24.12 -2.27
C ASP A 147 7.50 -24.39 -1.69
N TRP A 148 8.31 -23.34 -1.58
CA TRP A 148 9.63 -23.43 -0.97
C TRP A 148 9.55 -23.75 0.53
N LEU A 149 8.65 -23.08 1.27
CA LEU A 149 8.42 -23.35 2.69
C LEU A 149 7.88 -24.74 2.92
N GLU A 150 7.02 -25.25 2.05
CA GLU A 150 6.56 -26.62 2.10
C GLU A 150 7.69 -27.62 1.93
N THR A 151 8.59 -27.39 0.97
CA THR A 151 9.78 -28.21 0.78
C THR A 151 10.68 -28.18 2.03
N TYR A 152 10.81 -26.98 2.65
CA TYR A 152 11.53 -26.86 3.93
C TYR A 152 10.90 -27.70 5.04
N VAL A 153 9.57 -27.66 5.20
CA VAL A 153 8.89 -28.42 6.25
C VAL A 153 9.01 -29.92 6.01
N GLN A 154 8.92 -30.36 4.75
CA GLN A 154 8.96 -31.79 4.39
C GLN A 154 10.37 -32.39 4.40
N ALA A 155 11.37 -31.66 3.97
CA ALA A 155 12.71 -32.18 3.67
C ALA A 155 13.87 -31.37 4.27
N GLY A 156 13.58 -30.31 5.01
CA GLY A 156 14.56 -29.44 5.66
C GLY A 156 15.21 -28.40 4.74
N LEU A 157 15.94 -27.47 5.37
CA LEU A 157 16.51 -26.31 4.69
C LEU A 157 17.51 -26.69 3.58
N GLN A 158 18.28 -27.75 3.80
CA GLN A 158 19.28 -28.20 2.81
C GLN A 158 18.64 -28.69 1.50
N ALA A 159 17.46 -29.28 1.56
CA ALA A 159 16.71 -29.69 0.38
C ALA A 159 16.02 -28.51 -0.30
N ALA A 160 15.53 -27.54 0.47
CA ALA A 160 14.83 -26.37 -0.04
C ALA A 160 15.74 -25.35 -0.72
N LEU A 161 17.05 -25.31 -0.39
CA LEU A 161 17.96 -24.32 -0.94
C LEU A 161 18.73 -24.84 -2.17
N PRO A 162 18.88 -24.02 -3.22
CA PRO A 162 19.79 -24.33 -4.32
C PRO A 162 21.23 -24.49 -3.83
N GLU A 163 21.97 -25.42 -4.41
CA GLU A 163 23.36 -25.71 -4.05
C GLU A 163 24.26 -24.46 -4.06
N ARG A 164 24.06 -23.60 -5.05
CA ARG A 164 24.77 -22.31 -5.16
C ARG A 164 24.61 -21.43 -3.92
N VAL A 165 23.41 -21.38 -3.35
CA VAL A 165 23.10 -20.54 -2.17
C VAL A 165 23.71 -21.16 -0.93
N ARG A 166 23.62 -22.48 -0.78
CA ARG A 166 24.21 -23.23 0.35
C ARG A 166 25.70 -22.99 0.49
N ASN A 167 26.42 -22.97 -0.63
CA ASN A 167 27.88 -22.91 -0.67
C ASN A 167 28.42 -21.47 -0.60
N THR A 168 27.63 -20.45 -0.87
CA THR A 168 28.10 -19.05 -0.98
C THR A 168 27.61 -18.12 0.12
N ALA A 169 26.60 -18.50 0.90
CA ALA A 169 25.90 -17.60 1.82
C ALA A 169 25.65 -18.25 3.19
N GLU A 170 26.67 -18.82 3.80
CA GLU A 170 26.59 -19.58 5.05
C GLU A 170 25.93 -18.79 6.19
N THR A 171 26.30 -17.52 6.39
CA THR A 171 25.67 -16.64 7.39
C THR A 171 24.19 -16.42 7.12
N PHE A 172 23.80 -16.26 5.86
CA PHE A 172 22.39 -16.13 5.48
C PHE A 172 21.62 -17.41 5.75
N VAL A 173 22.18 -18.56 5.39
CA VAL A 173 21.56 -19.87 5.59
C VAL A 173 21.34 -20.14 7.08
N SER A 174 22.34 -19.90 7.93
CA SER A 174 22.22 -20.08 9.38
C SER A 174 21.19 -19.13 10.01
N THR A 175 21.14 -17.88 9.57
CA THR A 175 20.14 -16.90 10.05
C THR A 175 18.72 -17.31 9.63
N LEU A 176 18.57 -17.77 8.39
CA LEU A 176 17.27 -18.23 7.87
C LEU A 176 16.79 -19.47 8.64
N GLU A 177 17.67 -20.45 8.86
CA GLU A 177 17.36 -21.66 9.65
C GLU A 177 16.95 -21.31 11.07
N HIS A 178 17.70 -20.42 11.71
CA HIS A 178 17.36 -19.93 13.05
C HIS A 178 16.00 -19.23 13.07
N THR A 179 15.69 -18.43 12.08
CA THR A 179 14.40 -17.72 12.01
C THR A 179 13.23 -18.70 11.85
N LEU A 180 13.35 -19.68 10.94
CA LEU A 180 12.30 -20.65 10.68
C LEU A 180 12.09 -21.61 11.86
N THR A 181 13.17 -22.08 12.48
CA THR A 181 13.10 -22.94 13.67
C THR A 181 12.53 -22.19 14.87
N THR A 182 12.92 -20.92 15.07
CA THR A 182 12.37 -20.08 16.14
C THR A 182 10.87 -19.78 15.92
N GLN A 183 10.46 -19.58 14.66
CA GLN A 183 9.04 -19.42 14.31
C GLN A 183 8.23 -20.64 14.72
N SER A 184 8.64 -21.83 14.29
CA SER A 184 7.96 -23.09 14.63
C SER A 184 7.97 -23.37 16.14
N ALA A 185 9.08 -23.09 16.81
CA ALA A 185 9.18 -23.26 18.26
C ALA A 185 8.26 -22.29 19.03
N ALA A 186 8.13 -21.04 18.57
CA ALA A 186 7.26 -20.03 19.20
C ALA A 186 5.78 -20.35 19.05
N THR A 187 5.37 -20.83 17.88
CA THR A 187 3.96 -21.15 17.59
C THR A 187 3.57 -22.59 17.96
N GLY A 188 4.54 -23.48 18.14
CA GLY A 188 4.30 -24.90 18.39
C GLY A 188 3.77 -25.69 17.19
N VAL A 189 3.73 -25.04 16.00
CA VAL A 189 3.26 -25.65 14.75
C VAL A 189 4.28 -25.41 13.63
N PRO A 190 4.24 -26.17 12.52
CA PRO A 190 5.09 -25.88 11.38
C PRO A 190 4.90 -24.46 10.85
N VAL A 191 5.91 -23.91 10.17
CA VAL A 191 5.76 -22.63 9.48
C VAL A 191 4.63 -22.69 8.45
N PRO A 192 3.93 -21.59 8.17
CA PRO A 192 2.91 -21.57 7.13
C PRO A 192 3.53 -21.91 5.77
N HIS A 193 2.81 -22.70 4.98
CA HIS A 193 3.22 -23.12 3.64
C HIS A 193 2.00 -23.32 2.75
N ARG A 194 2.18 -23.86 1.54
CA ARG A 194 1.10 -23.93 0.54
C ARG A 194 -0.18 -24.58 1.06
N HIS A 195 -0.06 -25.69 1.79
CA HIS A 195 -1.18 -26.45 2.34
C HIS A 195 -1.34 -26.31 3.86
N HIS A 196 -0.73 -25.27 4.45
CA HIS A 196 -0.82 -25.01 5.88
C HIS A 196 -0.94 -23.51 6.17
N LEU A 197 -2.03 -23.13 6.82
CA LEU A 197 -2.30 -21.78 7.29
C LEU A 197 -2.14 -21.72 8.81
N VAL A 198 -1.47 -20.72 9.33
CA VAL A 198 -1.30 -20.53 10.77
C VAL A 198 -2.04 -19.27 11.21
N ILE A 199 -2.89 -19.43 12.23
CA ILE A 199 -3.57 -18.31 12.91
C ILE A 199 -2.99 -18.21 14.31
N GLU A 200 -2.25 -17.15 14.54
CA GLU A 200 -1.57 -16.88 15.82
C GLU A 200 -2.36 -15.85 16.61
N ARG A 201 -2.57 -16.14 17.92
CA ARG A 201 -3.21 -15.25 18.88
C ARG A 201 -2.26 -14.94 20.02
N PHE A 202 -2.20 -13.70 20.45
CA PHE A 202 -1.44 -13.29 21.62
C PHE A 202 -2.09 -12.06 22.27
N PRO A 203 -1.87 -11.88 23.59
CA PRO A 203 -2.40 -10.71 24.30
C PRO A 203 -1.91 -9.43 23.63
N SER A 204 -2.82 -8.52 23.32
CA SER A 204 -2.45 -7.17 22.94
C SER A 204 -1.82 -6.54 24.17
N GLN A 205 -0.52 -6.22 24.12
CA GLN A 205 0.15 -5.57 25.23
C GLN A 205 -0.43 -4.17 25.40
N ALA A 206 -1.46 -4.05 26.23
CA ALA A 206 -1.81 -2.77 26.79
C ALA A 206 -0.60 -2.26 27.54
N ALA A 207 -0.20 -1.01 27.29
CA ALA A 207 0.96 -0.37 27.89
C ALA A 207 0.83 -0.28 29.41
N GLY A 208 1.19 -1.33 30.09
CA GLY A 208 1.19 -1.46 31.55
C GLY A 208 2.57 -1.78 32.09
N GLY A 209 3.52 -0.91 31.85
CA GLY A 209 4.84 -0.91 32.47
C GLY A 209 5.01 0.28 33.40
N SER A 210 4.20 0.40 34.45
CA SER A 210 4.47 1.31 35.55
C SER A 210 4.73 0.50 36.80
N THR A 211 6.01 0.26 37.07
CA THR A 211 6.49 0.01 38.42
C THR A 211 6.07 1.18 39.32
N GLY A 212 5.07 0.99 40.15
CA GLY A 212 4.74 1.92 41.21
C GLY A 212 3.30 2.45 41.24
N ARG A 213 2.31 1.56 41.25
CA ARG A 213 0.99 1.91 41.80
C ARG A 213 0.54 0.86 42.81
N THR A 214 0.48 1.31 44.06
CA THR A 214 -0.14 0.65 45.19
C THR A 214 -1.61 0.42 44.95
N HIS A 215 -2.06 -0.77 45.36
CA HIS A 215 -3.41 -1.26 45.49
C HIS A 215 -4.53 -0.21 45.65
N SER A 216 -5.51 -0.32 44.78
CA SER A 216 -6.96 -0.24 45.00
C SER A 216 -7.65 0.45 43.84
N ASP A 217 -7.92 -0.31 42.77
CA ASP A 217 -9.19 -0.23 42.04
C ASP A 217 -9.24 -1.41 41.06
N SER A 218 -10.09 -2.37 41.37
CA SER A 218 -10.43 -3.51 40.53
C SER A 218 -11.44 -3.07 39.46
N SER A 219 -11.00 -2.30 38.50
CA SER A 219 -11.62 -2.19 37.18
C SER A 219 -10.69 -2.89 36.21
N SER A 220 -11.02 -4.14 35.87
CA SER A 220 -10.40 -4.92 34.83
C SER A 220 -10.42 -4.13 33.50
N ASP A 221 -9.27 -3.60 33.11
CA ASP A 221 -9.05 -3.11 31.75
C ASP A 221 -9.23 -4.35 30.87
N PRO A 222 -10.20 -4.39 29.94
CA PRO A 222 -10.41 -5.56 29.08
C PRO A 222 -9.20 -5.70 28.16
N GLY A 223 -8.37 -6.71 28.47
CA GLY A 223 -7.17 -7.02 27.70
C GLY A 223 -7.56 -7.46 26.28
N GLY A 224 -7.35 -6.59 25.29
CA GLY A 224 -7.54 -6.94 23.89
C GLY A 224 -6.56 -8.03 23.42
N GLU A 225 -6.94 -8.77 22.39
CA GLU A 225 -6.13 -9.80 21.75
C GLU A 225 -5.71 -9.36 20.35
N THR A 226 -4.48 -9.68 19.95
CA THR A 226 -4.03 -9.52 18.56
C THR A 226 -4.08 -10.88 17.88
N VAL A 227 -4.72 -10.94 16.72
CA VAL A 227 -4.82 -12.13 15.89
C VAL A 227 -4.08 -11.88 14.59
N VAL A 228 -3.18 -12.77 14.22
CA VAL A 228 -2.41 -12.72 12.97
C VAL A 228 -2.68 -13.97 12.15
N ILE A 229 -3.19 -13.77 10.94
CA ILE A 229 -3.37 -14.85 9.96
C ILE A 229 -2.16 -14.84 9.04
N HIS A 230 -1.27 -15.81 9.18
CA HIS A 230 -0.06 -15.95 8.37
C HIS A 230 -0.37 -16.64 7.04
N THR A 231 -0.78 -15.86 6.05
CA THR A 231 -1.18 -16.36 4.73
C THR A 231 -0.02 -16.51 3.76
N LEU A 232 0.96 -15.58 3.80
CA LEU A 232 2.10 -15.45 2.87
C LEU A 232 1.71 -15.34 1.38
N ARG A 233 0.43 -15.03 1.07
CA ARG A 233 -0.12 -15.06 -0.30
C ARG A 233 0.03 -13.74 -1.06
N GLY A 234 0.66 -12.75 -0.45
CA GLY A 234 0.85 -11.43 -1.04
C GLY A 234 -0.32 -10.48 -0.80
N ALA A 235 -0.03 -9.18 -0.75
CA ALA A 235 -1.05 -8.17 -0.48
C ALA A 235 -2.14 -8.11 -1.56
N MET A 236 -1.85 -8.55 -2.79
CA MET A 236 -2.87 -8.64 -3.85
C MET A 236 -3.99 -9.65 -3.55
N VAL A 237 -3.74 -10.63 -2.69
CA VAL A 237 -4.72 -11.61 -2.19
C VAL A 237 -5.19 -11.24 -0.79
N ASN A 238 -4.27 -10.85 0.08
CA ASN A 238 -4.55 -10.57 1.49
C ASN A 238 -5.42 -9.33 1.69
N THR A 239 -5.22 -8.29 0.88
CA THR A 239 -6.02 -7.05 1.01
C THR A 239 -7.50 -7.27 0.68
N PRO A 240 -7.88 -7.84 -0.47
CA PRO A 240 -9.29 -8.13 -0.75
C PRO A 240 -9.88 -9.15 0.23
N LEU A 241 -9.11 -10.13 0.71
CA LEU A 241 -9.55 -11.04 1.76
C LEU A 241 -9.88 -10.29 3.04
N ALA A 242 -9.01 -9.40 3.51
CA ALA A 242 -9.23 -8.60 4.71
C ALA A 242 -10.48 -7.73 4.59
N VAL A 243 -10.67 -7.05 3.45
CA VAL A 243 -11.86 -6.22 3.17
C VAL A 243 -13.13 -7.07 3.19
N ALA A 244 -13.10 -8.22 2.53
CA ALA A 244 -14.27 -9.11 2.46
C ALA A 244 -14.59 -9.75 3.83
N LEU A 245 -13.58 -10.19 4.59
CA LEU A 245 -13.76 -10.69 5.96
C LEU A 245 -14.34 -9.63 6.89
N GLN A 246 -13.83 -8.39 6.82
CA GLN A 246 -14.34 -7.28 7.61
C GLN A 246 -15.82 -7.04 7.32
N ALA A 247 -16.23 -7.11 6.06
CA ALA A 247 -17.62 -6.95 5.66
C ALA A 247 -18.50 -8.11 6.18
N VAL A 248 -18.07 -9.36 6.01
CA VAL A 248 -18.80 -10.54 6.50
C VAL A 248 -18.94 -10.51 8.03
N ILE A 249 -17.87 -10.24 8.74
CA ILE A 249 -17.89 -10.16 10.22
C ILE A 249 -18.86 -9.08 10.68
N ARG A 250 -18.84 -7.92 10.03
CA ARG A 250 -19.79 -6.84 10.33
C ARG A 250 -21.23 -7.25 10.04
N GLU A 251 -21.50 -7.97 8.96
CA GLU A 251 -22.84 -8.47 8.64
C GLU A 251 -23.32 -9.52 9.65
N GLU A 252 -22.42 -10.42 10.09
CA GLU A 252 -22.74 -11.51 11.03
C GLU A 252 -22.92 -11.03 12.49
N THR A 253 -22.04 -10.14 12.93
CA THR A 253 -21.90 -9.80 14.37
C THR A 253 -22.29 -8.36 14.72
N GLY A 254 -22.41 -7.49 13.72
CA GLY A 254 -22.57 -6.05 13.91
C GLY A 254 -21.29 -5.35 14.43
N VAL A 255 -20.18 -6.07 14.59
CA VAL A 255 -18.91 -5.53 15.08
C VAL A 255 -18.09 -4.98 13.92
N HIS A 256 -17.60 -3.76 14.08
CA HIS A 256 -16.60 -3.19 13.18
C HIS A 256 -15.21 -3.61 13.63
N LEU A 257 -14.59 -4.50 12.88
CA LEU A 257 -13.24 -4.97 13.12
C LEU A 257 -12.31 -4.38 12.06
N SER A 258 -11.20 -3.78 12.48
CA SER A 258 -10.19 -3.29 11.54
C SER A 258 -9.20 -4.41 11.23
N LEU A 259 -9.12 -4.80 9.97
CA LEU A 259 -8.17 -5.79 9.46
C LEU A 259 -7.10 -5.07 8.64
N TYR A 260 -5.85 -5.32 8.97
CA TYR A 260 -4.70 -4.80 8.25
C TYR A 260 -3.99 -5.93 7.49
N ALA A 261 -3.80 -5.75 6.19
CA ALA A 261 -3.18 -6.75 5.33
C ALA A 261 -1.79 -6.30 4.85
N THR A 262 -0.85 -7.23 4.87
CA THR A 262 0.48 -7.12 4.28
C THR A 262 0.68 -8.22 3.25
N ASP A 263 1.88 -8.30 2.67
CA ASP A 263 2.23 -9.44 1.80
C ASP A 263 2.25 -10.78 2.53
N ASP A 264 2.50 -10.77 3.83
CA ASP A 264 2.75 -12.00 4.59
C ASP A 264 1.57 -12.40 5.48
N SER A 265 0.79 -11.43 5.96
CA SER A 265 -0.24 -11.71 6.98
C SER A 265 -1.38 -10.71 6.94
N ILE A 266 -2.48 -11.10 7.59
CA ILE A 266 -3.58 -10.22 7.97
C ILE A 266 -3.60 -10.11 9.49
N VAL A 267 -3.63 -8.89 10.02
CA VAL A 267 -3.63 -8.59 11.45
C VAL A 267 -4.98 -7.99 11.86
N ALA A 268 -5.51 -8.45 12.97
CA ALA A 268 -6.67 -7.88 13.64
C ALA A 268 -6.35 -7.61 15.11
N MET A 269 -6.81 -6.48 15.62
CA MET A 269 -6.92 -6.25 17.05
C MET A 269 -8.37 -6.53 17.46
N VAL A 270 -8.55 -7.44 18.38
CA VAL A 270 -9.86 -8.00 18.77
C VAL A 270 -10.11 -7.67 20.21
N ASP A 271 -11.29 -7.17 20.52
CA ASP A 271 -11.74 -6.99 21.90
C ASP A 271 -12.40 -8.29 22.44
N GLU A 272 -12.66 -8.35 23.74
CA GLU A 272 -13.26 -9.53 24.39
C GLU A 272 -14.62 -9.92 23.78
N ARG A 273 -15.34 -9.01 23.11
CA ARG A 273 -16.65 -9.29 22.49
C ARG A 273 -16.51 -10.20 21.27
N PHE A 274 -15.34 -10.24 20.68
CA PHE A 274 -15.01 -11.10 19.54
C PHE A 274 -14.15 -12.30 19.94
N SER A 275 -13.80 -12.40 21.22
CA SER A 275 -12.98 -13.48 21.76
C SER A 275 -13.72 -14.82 21.64
N GLY A 276 -13.15 -15.77 20.91
CA GLY A 276 -13.68 -17.12 20.75
C GLY A 276 -14.08 -17.52 19.33
N ASP A 277 -14.42 -16.57 18.46
CA ASP A 277 -14.73 -16.87 17.06
C ASP A 277 -13.48 -16.73 16.19
N GLY A 278 -13.19 -17.76 15.36
CA GLY A 278 -12.11 -17.69 14.39
C GLY A 278 -12.34 -16.56 13.38
N LEU A 279 -11.31 -15.77 13.06
CA LEU A 279 -11.42 -14.73 12.03
C LEU A 279 -11.67 -15.31 10.65
N LEU A 280 -10.92 -16.35 10.30
CA LEU A 280 -11.04 -17.07 9.02
C LEU A 280 -11.43 -18.52 9.31
N THR A 281 -12.72 -18.79 9.19
CA THR A 281 -13.29 -20.12 9.35
C THR A 281 -13.71 -20.68 7.99
N THR A 282 -13.84 -22.02 7.89
CA THR A 282 -14.40 -22.67 6.69
C THR A 282 -15.81 -22.15 6.37
N ALA A 283 -16.62 -21.86 7.39
CA ALA A 283 -17.95 -21.29 7.19
C ALA A 283 -17.89 -19.90 6.52
N ARG A 284 -17.01 -19.00 6.98
CA ARG A 284 -16.80 -17.69 6.35
C ARG A 284 -16.22 -17.81 4.96
N ALA A 285 -15.25 -18.72 4.76
CA ALA A 285 -14.72 -19.00 3.43
C ALA A 285 -15.83 -19.46 2.47
N THR A 286 -16.74 -20.34 2.92
CA THR A 286 -17.90 -20.79 2.15
C THR A 286 -18.86 -19.63 1.85
N THR A 287 -19.10 -18.75 2.82
CA THR A 287 -19.92 -17.53 2.62
C THR A 287 -19.32 -16.63 1.57
N LEU A 288 -18.01 -16.42 1.60
CA LEU A 288 -17.28 -15.61 0.63
C LEU A 288 -17.31 -16.20 -0.78
N LEU A 289 -17.25 -17.53 -0.91
CA LEU A 289 -17.36 -18.23 -2.19
C LEU A 289 -18.79 -18.21 -2.77
N GLY A 290 -19.79 -17.99 -1.94
CA GLY A 290 -21.20 -17.98 -2.38
C GLY A 290 -21.43 -17.01 -3.53
N HIS A 291 -22.24 -17.43 -4.52
CA HIS A 291 -22.66 -16.75 -5.76
C HIS A 291 -22.31 -15.24 -5.87
N GLY A 292 -21.04 -14.92 -6.19
CA GLY A 292 -20.57 -13.54 -6.32
C GLY A 292 -20.52 -12.74 -5.01
N ALA A 293 -20.51 -13.41 -3.85
CA ALA A 293 -20.50 -12.73 -2.55
C ALA A 293 -19.25 -11.88 -2.36
N THR A 294 -18.07 -12.42 -2.68
CA THR A 294 -16.81 -11.67 -2.59
C THR A 294 -16.83 -10.41 -3.43
N GLU A 295 -17.26 -10.48 -4.70
CA GLU A 295 -17.34 -9.27 -5.54
C GLU A 295 -18.37 -8.28 -5.03
N ARG A 296 -19.52 -8.75 -4.57
CA ARG A 296 -20.55 -7.85 -4.02
C ARG A 296 -20.04 -7.12 -2.79
N LEU A 297 -19.38 -7.83 -1.86
CA LEU A 297 -18.81 -7.26 -0.65
C LEU A 297 -17.67 -6.29 -0.98
N LEU A 298 -16.77 -6.69 -1.86
CA LEU A 298 -15.69 -5.81 -2.30
C LEU A 298 -16.23 -4.55 -2.99
N ARG A 299 -17.27 -4.67 -3.82
CA ARG A 299 -17.89 -3.50 -4.46
C ARG A 299 -18.49 -2.55 -3.44
N SER A 300 -19.26 -3.05 -2.47
CA SER A 300 -19.89 -2.19 -1.45
C SER A 300 -18.86 -1.42 -0.61
N GLU A 301 -17.72 -2.04 -0.28
CA GLU A 301 -16.68 -1.41 0.53
C GLU A 301 -15.78 -0.48 -0.30
N LEU A 302 -15.43 -0.87 -1.52
CA LEU A 302 -14.47 -0.14 -2.35
C LEU A 302 -15.07 1.09 -3.05
N GLU A 303 -16.38 1.10 -3.36
CA GLU A 303 -17.00 2.19 -4.14
C GLU A 303 -16.81 3.57 -3.49
N SER A 304 -16.80 3.61 -2.15
CA SER A 304 -16.53 4.82 -1.37
C SER A 304 -15.05 5.04 -1.03
N SER A 305 -14.17 4.10 -1.41
CA SER A 305 -12.77 4.13 -1.01
C SER A 305 -11.94 5.12 -1.82
N SER A 306 -10.84 5.57 -1.23
CA SER A 306 -9.83 6.40 -1.92
C SER A 306 -9.19 5.67 -3.10
N LEU A 307 -9.04 4.33 -3.02
CA LEU A 307 -8.51 3.49 -4.09
C LEU A 307 -9.38 3.57 -5.35
N PHE A 308 -10.68 3.32 -5.20
CA PHE A 308 -11.62 3.38 -6.33
C PHE A 308 -11.62 4.77 -6.97
N GLY A 309 -11.67 5.82 -6.14
CA GLY A 309 -11.61 7.20 -6.60
C GLY A 309 -10.31 7.54 -7.35
N ALA A 310 -9.18 7.02 -6.92
CA ALA A 310 -7.88 7.21 -7.59
C ALA A 310 -7.84 6.52 -8.95
N LEU A 311 -8.23 5.25 -9.01
CA LEU A 311 -8.29 4.47 -10.27
C LEU A 311 -9.31 5.04 -11.25
N PHE A 312 -10.46 5.49 -10.76
CA PHE A 312 -11.45 6.17 -11.60
C PHE A 312 -10.89 7.46 -12.22
N ARG A 313 -10.17 8.27 -11.45
CA ARG A 313 -9.51 9.49 -11.96
C ARG A 313 -8.47 9.15 -13.02
N GLU A 314 -7.69 8.10 -12.79
CA GLU A 314 -6.69 7.63 -13.74
C GLU A 314 -7.34 7.21 -15.06
N ASN A 315 -8.38 6.39 -15.01
CA ASN A 315 -9.12 5.93 -16.19
C ASN A 315 -9.87 7.06 -16.90
N ALA A 316 -10.50 7.96 -16.16
CA ALA A 316 -11.15 9.13 -16.71
C ALA A 316 -10.13 10.11 -17.34
N GLY A 317 -8.92 10.20 -16.80
CA GLY A 317 -7.81 10.94 -17.39
C GLY A 317 -7.33 10.31 -18.70
N ARG A 318 -7.14 8.99 -18.74
CA ARG A 318 -6.77 8.22 -19.94
C ARG A 318 -7.83 8.35 -21.04
N ALA A 319 -9.10 8.34 -20.65
CA ALA A 319 -10.22 8.55 -21.59
C ALA A 319 -10.46 10.02 -21.95
N LEU A 320 -9.60 10.93 -21.49
CA LEU A 320 -9.69 12.37 -21.73
C LEU A 320 -11.02 13.01 -21.22
N LEU A 321 -11.71 12.36 -20.28
CA LEU A 321 -12.95 12.89 -19.69
C LEU A 321 -12.66 13.98 -18.67
N LEU A 322 -11.54 13.86 -17.95
CA LEU A 322 -11.06 14.90 -17.05
C LEU A 322 -10.11 15.82 -17.82
N PRO A 323 -10.44 17.10 -18.00
CA PRO A 323 -9.58 18.03 -18.70
C PRO A 323 -8.31 18.27 -17.87
N ARG A 324 -7.16 18.13 -18.51
CA ARG A 324 -5.91 18.68 -17.98
C ARG A 324 -5.91 20.20 -18.14
N SER A 325 -5.26 20.89 -17.24
CA SER A 325 -5.07 22.34 -17.36
C SER A 325 -4.30 22.65 -18.63
N GLY A 326 -4.60 23.82 -19.23
CA GLY A 326 -3.86 24.32 -20.38
C GLY A 326 -2.36 24.50 -20.08
N PHE A 327 -1.57 24.69 -21.14
CA PHE A 327 -0.10 24.83 -21.07
C PHE A 327 0.36 25.68 -19.87
N GLY A 328 1.14 25.06 -18.98
CA GLY A 328 1.77 25.72 -17.84
C GLY A 328 0.93 25.91 -16.56
N LYS A 329 -0.35 25.50 -16.54
CA LYS A 329 -1.19 25.54 -15.33
C LYS A 329 -1.68 24.13 -14.99
N ARG A 330 -1.37 23.62 -13.79
CA ARG A 330 -1.93 22.37 -13.28
C ARG A 330 -3.30 22.62 -12.65
N THR A 331 -4.25 21.72 -12.89
CA THR A 331 -5.53 21.74 -12.15
C THR A 331 -5.26 21.19 -10.75
N PRO A 332 -5.58 21.93 -9.69
CA PRO A 332 -5.43 21.42 -8.33
C PRO A 332 -6.13 20.06 -8.15
N LEU A 333 -5.48 19.14 -7.44
CA LEU A 333 -5.97 17.77 -7.26
C LEU A 333 -7.36 17.75 -6.59
N TRP A 334 -7.59 18.62 -5.61
CA TRP A 334 -8.91 18.73 -4.96
C TRP A 334 -10.04 19.04 -5.95
N LEU A 335 -9.78 19.87 -6.97
CA LEU A 335 -10.77 20.17 -8.01
C LEU A 335 -10.97 18.97 -8.95
N THR A 336 -9.90 18.24 -9.25
CA THR A 336 -9.98 17.00 -10.03
C THR A 336 -10.72 15.92 -9.24
N ARG A 337 -10.48 15.80 -7.92
CA ARG A 337 -11.23 14.92 -7.02
C ARG A 337 -12.72 15.28 -6.97
N ALA A 338 -13.03 16.57 -6.79
CA ALA A 338 -14.44 17.02 -6.76
C ALA A 338 -15.16 16.74 -8.08
N ARG A 339 -14.51 16.99 -9.23
CA ARG A 339 -15.05 16.67 -10.54
C ARG A 339 -15.23 15.17 -10.76
N SER A 340 -14.24 14.36 -10.43
CA SER A 340 -14.34 12.90 -10.58
C SER A 340 -15.45 12.32 -9.69
N ARG A 341 -15.59 12.79 -8.44
CA ARG A 341 -16.69 12.38 -7.55
C ARG A 341 -18.05 12.69 -8.18
N LYS A 342 -18.21 13.89 -8.70
CA LYS A 342 -19.45 14.28 -9.36
C LYS A 342 -19.75 13.44 -10.61
N ILE A 343 -18.72 13.07 -11.38
CA ILE A 343 -18.88 12.15 -12.50
C ILE A 343 -19.29 10.77 -11.98
N ILE A 344 -18.58 10.20 -10.97
CA ILE A 344 -18.93 8.91 -10.36
C ILE A 344 -20.41 8.92 -9.92
N GLU A 345 -20.83 9.88 -9.11
CA GLU A 345 -22.21 9.99 -8.63
C GLU A 345 -23.23 10.01 -9.77
N THR A 346 -22.89 10.65 -10.88
CA THR A 346 -23.77 10.74 -12.06
C THR A 346 -23.80 9.43 -12.86
N VAL A 347 -22.66 8.74 -12.99
CA VAL A 347 -22.54 7.57 -13.87
C VAL A 347 -22.73 6.24 -13.14
N SER A 348 -22.70 6.19 -11.81
CA SER A 348 -22.89 4.96 -10.99
C SER A 348 -24.25 4.30 -11.23
N ARG A 349 -25.24 5.04 -11.68
CA ARG A 349 -26.55 4.50 -12.09
C ARG A 349 -26.50 3.66 -13.38
N TYR A 350 -25.41 3.73 -14.14
CA TYR A 350 -25.20 2.98 -15.37
C TYR A 350 -24.16 1.88 -15.12
N SER A 351 -24.63 0.67 -14.93
CA SER A 351 -23.78 -0.48 -14.61
C SER A 351 -22.78 -0.86 -15.72
N ASP A 352 -23.05 -0.43 -16.95
CA ASP A 352 -22.25 -0.71 -18.15
C ASP A 352 -21.43 0.51 -18.63
N PHE A 353 -21.29 1.55 -17.78
CA PHE A 353 -20.49 2.72 -18.15
C PHE A 353 -19.00 2.34 -18.27
N PRO A 354 -18.34 2.57 -19.45
CA PRO A 354 -17.03 1.99 -19.75
C PRO A 354 -15.95 2.28 -18.72
N ILE A 355 -15.87 3.51 -18.20
CA ILE A 355 -14.85 3.88 -17.22
C ILE A 355 -15.11 3.25 -15.86
N LEU A 356 -16.36 3.04 -15.46
CA LEU A 356 -16.69 2.30 -14.24
C LEU A 356 -16.29 0.84 -14.37
N LEU A 357 -16.63 0.20 -15.50
CA LEU A 357 -16.23 -1.18 -15.77
C LEU A 357 -14.72 -1.35 -15.74
N GLU A 358 -13.98 -0.47 -16.41
CA GLU A 358 -12.51 -0.51 -16.40
C GLU A 358 -11.94 -0.24 -15.00
N THR A 359 -12.54 0.66 -14.23
CA THR A 359 -12.11 0.92 -12.85
C THR A 359 -12.30 -0.32 -11.98
N TRP A 360 -13.44 -1.00 -12.10
CA TRP A 360 -13.69 -2.26 -11.40
C TRP A 360 -12.75 -3.36 -11.85
N ARG A 361 -12.50 -3.50 -13.16
CA ARG A 361 -11.52 -4.46 -13.66
C ARG A 361 -10.14 -4.22 -13.05
N MET A 362 -9.67 -2.96 -13.06
CA MET A 362 -8.38 -2.60 -12.45
C MET A 362 -8.34 -2.88 -10.94
N CYS A 363 -9.42 -2.56 -10.21
CA CYS A 363 -9.48 -2.87 -8.78
C CYS A 363 -9.35 -4.38 -8.53
N LEU A 364 -10.14 -5.18 -9.24
CA LEU A 364 -10.30 -6.60 -8.94
C LEU A 364 -9.23 -7.51 -9.56
N GLN A 365 -8.57 -7.07 -10.65
CA GLN A 365 -7.59 -7.88 -11.38
C GLN A 365 -6.17 -7.33 -11.39
N ASP A 366 -5.99 -5.99 -11.41
CA ASP A 366 -4.65 -5.40 -11.49
C ASP A 366 -4.10 -5.02 -10.11
N VAL A 367 -4.96 -4.52 -9.21
CA VAL A 367 -4.60 -4.19 -7.82
C VAL A 367 -4.80 -5.39 -6.91
N PHE A 368 -5.93 -6.07 -7.07
CA PHE A 368 -6.23 -7.32 -6.41
C PHE A 368 -6.07 -8.49 -7.39
N ALA A 369 -5.81 -9.66 -6.85
CA ALA A 369 -5.79 -10.92 -7.59
C ALA A 369 -7.03 -11.74 -7.19
N LEU A 370 -8.21 -11.32 -7.68
CA LEU A 370 -9.48 -11.90 -7.25
C LEU A 370 -9.59 -13.40 -7.56
N ASP A 371 -9.06 -13.83 -8.70
CA ASP A 371 -9.10 -15.25 -9.08
C ASP A 371 -8.21 -16.10 -8.16
N ASP A 372 -7.03 -15.59 -7.77
CA ASP A 372 -6.17 -16.25 -6.78
C ASP A 372 -6.80 -16.27 -5.39
N LEU A 373 -7.53 -15.21 -5.00
CA LEU A 373 -8.30 -15.19 -3.77
C LEU A 373 -9.38 -16.28 -3.77
N ARG A 374 -10.11 -16.44 -4.87
CA ARG A 374 -11.13 -17.50 -5.00
C ARG A 374 -10.50 -18.88 -4.89
N ALA A 375 -9.43 -19.15 -5.64
CA ALA A 375 -8.71 -20.40 -5.57
C ALA A 375 -8.21 -20.72 -4.16
N PHE A 376 -7.74 -19.70 -3.43
CA PHE A 376 -7.36 -19.86 -2.03
C PHE A 376 -8.55 -20.23 -1.13
N LEU A 377 -9.69 -19.56 -1.28
CA LEU A 377 -10.89 -19.86 -0.49
C LEU A 377 -11.45 -21.25 -0.85
N GLU A 378 -11.42 -21.66 -2.12
CA GLU A 378 -11.78 -23.00 -2.58
C GLU A 378 -10.92 -24.06 -1.89
N SER A 379 -9.60 -23.92 -1.95
CA SER A 379 -8.66 -24.83 -1.27
C SER A 379 -8.88 -24.92 0.25
N LEU A 380 -9.32 -23.82 0.90
CA LEU A 380 -9.70 -23.84 2.31
C LEU A 380 -10.98 -24.62 2.57
N VAL A 381 -12.00 -24.45 1.73
CA VAL A 381 -13.30 -25.13 1.87
C VAL A 381 -13.18 -26.61 1.55
N ASP A 382 -12.39 -26.97 0.54
CA ASP A 382 -12.13 -28.35 0.13
C ASP A 382 -11.21 -29.12 1.10
N GLY A 383 -10.64 -28.40 2.11
CA GLY A 383 -9.76 -29.02 3.11
C GLY A 383 -8.34 -29.32 2.60
N GLU A 384 -7.96 -28.79 1.44
CA GLU A 384 -6.59 -28.90 0.94
C GLU A 384 -5.60 -28.11 1.80
N ILE A 385 -6.07 -27.05 2.45
CA ILE A 385 -5.28 -26.21 3.36
C ILE A 385 -5.67 -26.55 4.79
N HIS A 386 -4.71 -27.09 5.54
CA HIS A 386 -4.86 -27.31 6.97
C HIS A 386 -4.71 -25.99 7.72
N VAL A 387 -5.62 -25.69 8.64
CA VAL A 387 -5.56 -24.48 9.47
C VAL A 387 -5.15 -24.88 10.89
N SER A 388 -4.05 -24.31 11.37
CA SER A 388 -3.62 -24.43 12.76
C SER A 388 -3.83 -23.12 13.49
N GLU A 389 -4.53 -23.17 14.63
CA GLU A 389 -4.63 -22.06 15.56
C GLU A 389 -3.67 -22.28 16.72
N CYS A 390 -2.92 -21.24 17.09
CA CYS A 390 -2.00 -21.27 18.20
C CYS A 390 -2.11 -19.99 19.06
N THR A 391 -1.89 -20.15 20.36
CA THR A 391 -1.83 -19.02 21.29
C THR A 391 -0.40 -18.89 21.79
N THR A 392 0.16 -17.70 21.65
CA THR A 392 1.53 -17.38 22.09
C THR A 392 1.49 -16.31 23.18
N THR A 393 2.48 -16.28 24.04
CA THR A 393 2.59 -15.26 25.10
C THR A 393 3.14 -13.94 24.60
N ALA A 394 3.80 -13.96 23.44
CA ALA A 394 4.38 -12.81 22.76
C ALA A 394 4.38 -13.08 21.24
N PRO A 395 4.38 -12.05 20.39
CA PRO A 395 4.36 -12.24 18.96
C PRO A 395 5.56 -13.06 18.46
N SER A 396 5.29 -14.06 17.62
CA SER A 396 6.30 -14.87 16.95
C SER A 396 7.19 -14.02 16.02
N PRO A 397 8.34 -14.53 15.55
CA PRO A 397 9.19 -13.80 14.61
C PRO A 397 8.45 -13.23 13.40
N PHE A 398 7.53 -14.00 12.81
CA PHE A 398 6.73 -13.54 11.66
C PHE A 398 5.70 -12.48 12.08
N ALA A 399 4.98 -12.73 13.16
CA ALA A 399 3.97 -11.79 13.67
C ALA A 399 4.61 -10.45 14.09
N ARG A 400 5.78 -10.47 14.72
CA ARG A 400 6.48 -9.29 15.20
C ARG A 400 6.71 -8.23 14.12
N THR A 401 7.16 -8.66 12.95
CA THR A 401 7.41 -7.76 11.82
C THR A 401 6.12 -7.09 11.34
N VAL A 402 5.05 -7.86 11.25
CA VAL A 402 3.76 -7.38 10.73
C VAL A 402 3.06 -6.46 11.72
N VAL A 403 3.08 -6.81 13.01
CA VAL A 403 2.51 -5.96 14.07
C VAL A 403 3.23 -4.62 14.15
N TRP A 404 4.57 -4.63 14.05
CA TRP A 404 5.34 -3.38 14.02
C TRP A 404 4.99 -2.50 12.82
N GLN A 405 4.82 -3.09 11.63
CA GLN A 405 4.38 -2.35 10.44
C GLN A 405 2.98 -1.77 10.61
N ASN A 406 2.04 -2.54 11.16
CA ASN A 406 0.68 -2.08 11.42
C ASN A 406 0.65 -0.90 12.40
N THR A 407 1.37 -1.01 13.50
CA THR A 407 1.47 0.05 14.51
C THR A 407 1.96 1.37 13.91
N ASN A 408 2.95 1.29 13.01
CA ASN A 408 3.42 2.49 12.31
C ASN A 408 2.36 3.08 11.37
N VAL A 409 1.62 2.25 10.63
CA VAL A 409 0.57 2.73 9.72
C VAL A 409 -0.56 3.41 10.49
N GLU A 410 -1.02 2.85 11.61
CA GLU A 410 -2.09 3.43 12.42
C GLU A 410 -1.69 4.76 13.06
N MET A 411 -0.45 4.87 13.55
CA MET A 411 0.06 6.14 14.08
C MET A 411 0.00 7.31 13.09
N TYR A 412 0.13 7.01 11.79
CA TYR A 412 0.14 8.02 10.73
C TYR A 412 -1.20 8.18 10.01
N SER A 413 -2.16 7.27 10.21
CA SER A 413 -3.47 7.34 9.56
C SER A 413 -4.47 8.25 10.27
N ASP A 414 -4.27 8.49 11.56
CA ASP A 414 -5.20 9.25 12.42
C ASP A 414 -5.25 10.75 12.06
N ASP A 415 -4.21 11.29 11.44
CA ASP A 415 -4.16 12.71 11.00
C ASP A 415 -4.94 13.00 9.69
N SER A 416 -5.48 11.97 9.02
CA SER A 416 -6.00 12.10 7.64
C SER A 416 -7.53 12.13 7.52
N ARG A 417 -8.30 11.98 8.62
CA ARG A 417 -9.77 11.90 8.57
C ARG A 417 -10.46 12.86 9.54
N PRO A 418 -10.91 14.04 9.10
CA PRO A 418 -11.89 14.80 9.86
C PRO A 418 -13.22 14.03 9.81
N GLY A 419 -13.59 13.39 10.91
CA GLY A 419 -14.89 12.71 11.08
C GLY A 419 -14.87 11.18 11.13
N ALA A 420 -13.73 10.51 11.08
CA ALA A 420 -13.64 9.11 11.49
C ALA A 420 -13.64 9.05 13.03
N SER A 421 -14.47 8.20 13.58
CA SER A 421 -14.43 7.86 15.00
C SER A 421 -12.98 7.54 15.37
N ALA A 422 -12.49 8.17 16.45
CA ALA A 422 -11.17 7.96 17.00
C ALA A 422 -10.84 6.46 16.99
N SER A 423 -9.64 6.12 16.53
CA SER A 423 -9.08 4.79 16.68
C SER A 423 -9.28 4.36 18.13
N THR A 424 -9.78 3.15 18.34
CA THR A 424 -9.99 2.59 19.69
C THR A 424 -8.67 2.36 20.43
N LEU A 425 -7.54 2.61 19.79
CA LEU A 425 -6.21 2.55 20.36
C LEU A 425 -5.88 3.87 21.09
N ASP A 426 -5.72 3.78 22.39
CA ASP A 426 -5.16 4.88 23.18
C ASP A 426 -3.77 5.25 22.63
N GLN A 427 -3.54 6.55 22.34
CA GLN A 427 -2.24 7.06 21.88
C GLN A 427 -1.10 6.68 22.82
N THR A 428 -1.38 6.45 24.10
CA THR A 428 -0.41 6.03 25.11
C THR A 428 0.00 4.58 24.87
N ALA A 429 -0.95 3.70 24.56
CA ALA A 429 -0.71 2.30 24.20
C ALA A 429 0.09 2.17 22.91
N LEU A 430 -0.22 3.00 21.93
CA LEU A 430 0.49 3.06 20.65
C LEU A 430 1.96 3.50 20.82
N ARG A 431 2.20 4.52 21.66
CA ARG A 431 3.56 4.99 21.98
C ARG A 431 4.36 3.94 22.73
N ALA A 432 3.75 3.19 23.66
CA ALA A 432 4.44 2.14 24.38
C ALA A 432 4.83 0.96 23.48
N LEU A 433 3.97 0.56 22.55
CA LEU A 433 4.27 -0.43 21.51
C LEU A 433 5.48 -0.01 20.65
N LEU A 434 5.61 1.26 20.33
CA LEU A 434 6.75 1.77 19.57
C LEU A 434 8.06 1.80 20.37
N HIS A 435 7.96 1.93 21.68
CA HIS A 435 9.12 1.89 22.56
C HIS A 435 9.52 0.47 22.97
N ASP A 436 8.67 -0.53 22.71
CA ASP A 436 9.03 -1.92 22.94
C ASP A 436 10.15 -2.36 22.01
N GLN A 437 11.33 -2.55 22.61
CA GLN A 437 12.54 -3.00 21.88
C GLN A 437 12.35 -4.39 21.24
N GLY A 438 11.38 -5.17 21.71
CA GLY A 438 11.05 -6.50 21.15
C GLY A 438 10.37 -6.46 19.81
N LEU A 439 9.62 -5.40 19.48
CA LEU A 439 8.90 -5.25 18.22
C LEU A 439 9.73 -4.62 17.08
N ARG A 440 10.84 -3.97 17.42
CA ARG A 440 11.70 -3.34 16.41
C ARG A 440 12.54 -4.39 15.70
N PRO A 441 12.67 -4.31 14.35
CA PRO A 441 13.62 -5.10 13.62
C PRO A 441 15.03 -4.88 14.22
N ARG A 442 15.68 -5.94 14.67
CA ARG A 442 17.03 -5.85 15.21
C ARG A 442 18.01 -6.01 14.05
N PHE A 443 18.61 -4.92 13.63
CA PHE A 443 19.76 -4.98 12.75
C PHE A 443 21.02 -5.18 13.60
N SER A 444 21.94 -6.01 13.11
CA SER A 444 23.23 -6.12 13.78
C SER A 444 23.97 -4.77 13.70
N PRO A 445 24.65 -4.33 14.76
CA PRO A 445 25.44 -3.10 14.72
C PRO A 445 26.45 -3.08 13.55
N SER A 446 27.00 -4.22 13.18
CA SER A 446 27.90 -4.36 12.05
C SER A 446 27.22 -4.07 10.70
N LEU A 447 25.98 -4.51 10.51
CA LEU A 447 25.21 -4.20 9.31
C LEU A 447 24.88 -2.71 9.21
N ILE A 448 24.51 -2.09 10.33
CA ILE A 448 24.26 -0.63 10.38
C ILE A 448 25.53 0.11 9.98
N THR A 449 26.67 -0.21 10.58
CA THR A 449 27.97 0.40 10.27
C THR A 449 28.35 0.19 8.79
N GLU A 450 28.11 -1.00 8.24
CA GLU A 450 28.39 -1.30 6.83
C GLU A 450 27.49 -0.46 5.89
N VAL A 451 26.19 -0.41 6.15
CA VAL A 451 25.25 0.39 5.35
C VAL A 451 25.59 1.88 5.45
N GLU A 452 25.90 2.35 6.67
CA GLU A 452 26.31 3.74 6.90
C GLU A 452 27.59 4.07 6.15
N ALA A 453 28.61 3.22 6.19
CA ALA A 453 29.84 3.40 5.44
C ALA A 453 29.60 3.44 3.92
N ARG A 454 28.68 2.63 3.40
CA ARG A 454 28.29 2.66 1.98
C ARG A 454 27.55 3.97 1.63
N LEU A 455 26.62 4.38 2.47
CA LEU A 455 25.87 5.63 2.29
C LEU A 455 26.79 6.85 2.36
N GLN A 456 27.78 6.80 3.24
CA GLN A 456 28.79 7.86 3.39
C GLN A 456 29.93 7.73 2.36
N ARG A 457 29.84 6.78 1.43
CA ARG A 457 30.86 6.55 0.40
C ARG A 457 32.26 6.21 0.95
N CYS A 458 32.34 5.78 2.21
CA CYS A 458 33.59 5.39 2.87
C CYS A 458 33.91 3.90 2.71
N ALA A 459 32.94 3.09 2.27
CA ALA A 459 33.17 1.66 2.07
C ALA A 459 34.01 1.40 0.81
N PRO A 460 34.87 0.32 0.81
CA PRO A 460 35.63 -0.06 -0.35
C PRO A 460 34.78 -0.23 -1.61
N GLY A 461 35.18 0.37 -2.71
CA GLY A 461 34.42 0.36 -3.98
C GLY A 461 33.30 1.37 -4.10
N TYR A 462 32.95 2.10 -3.04
CA TYR A 462 31.92 3.14 -3.03
C TYR A 462 32.51 4.55 -2.99
N SER A 463 33.79 4.71 -2.71
CA SER A 463 34.46 6.01 -2.65
C SER A 463 34.39 6.77 -3.99
N PRO A 464 34.16 8.09 -3.97
CA PRO A 464 34.16 8.90 -5.17
C PRO A 464 35.52 8.83 -5.87
N LYS A 465 35.52 8.64 -7.18
CA LYS A 465 36.74 8.64 -7.98
C LYS A 465 37.04 10.05 -8.47
N GLY A 466 37.97 10.72 -7.80
CA GLY A 466 38.42 12.06 -8.15
C GLY A 466 37.69 13.20 -7.44
N SER A 467 38.31 14.38 -7.44
CA SER A 467 37.88 15.57 -6.70
C SER A 467 36.55 16.14 -7.22
N GLU A 468 36.27 16.05 -8.52
CA GLU A 468 35.03 16.58 -9.11
C GLU A 468 33.81 15.76 -8.67
N VAL A 469 33.92 14.43 -8.66
CA VAL A 469 32.86 13.53 -8.20
C VAL A 469 32.63 13.69 -6.69
N LEU A 470 33.70 13.90 -5.93
CA LEU A 470 33.62 14.20 -4.50
C LEU A 470 32.91 15.53 -4.24
N ALA A 471 33.25 16.58 -4.98
CA ALA A 471 32.64 17.89 -4.86
C ALA A 471 31.13 17.82 -5.17
N ALA A 472 30.75 17.22 -6.31
CA ALA A 472 29.36 17.04 -6.68
C ALA A 472 28.59 16.24 -5.63
N TRP A 473 29.19 15.19 -5.05
CA TRP A 473 28.53 14.41 -4.01
C TRP A 473 28.38 15.17 -2.68
N ILE A 474 29.34 16.04 -2.32
CA ILE A 474 29.23 16.92 -1.16
C ILE A 474 28.13 17.97 -1.37
N ASP A 475 28.06 18.55 -2.57
CA ASP A 475 27.04 19.54 -2.93
C ASP A 475 25.61 18.97 -2.89
N GLU A 476 25.45 17.67 -3.13
CA GLU A 476 24.15 16.97 -3.00
C GLU A 476 23.77 16.72 -1.53
N ARG A 477 24.68 16.90 -0.58
CA ARG A 477 24.48 16.61 0.83
C ARG A 477 24.34 17.89 1.65
N LEU A 478 23.30 17.90 2.50
CA LEU A 478 23.06 19.04 3.41
C LEU A 478 23.91 18.99 4.67
N ILE A 479 24.31 17.80 5.13
CA ILE A 479 25.10 17.58 6.34
C ILE A 479 26.02 16.38 6.11
N LEU A 480 27.28 16.54 6.42
CA LEU A 480 28.29 15.48 6.42
C LEU A 480 28.99 15.45 7.77
N PRO A 481 29.10 14.31 8.45
CA PRO A 481 29.92 14.18 9.64
C PRO A 481 31.38 14.54 9.35
N GLY A 482 32.01 15.35 10.18
CA GLY A 482 33.36 15.84 9.92
C GLY A 482 34.43 14.74 9.83
N ALA A 483 34.25 13.64 10.58
CA ALA A 483 35.11 12.46 10.51
C ALA A 483 35.04 11.75 9.14
N ASP A 484 33.85 11.69 8.55
CA ASP A 484 33.65 11.06 7.24
C ASP A 484 34.21 11.88 6.10
N LEU A 485 34.21 13.21 6.23
CA LEU A 485 34.78 14.12 5.24
C LEU A 485 36.31 13.91 5.11
N GLU A 486 37.01 13.74 6.20
CA GLU A 486 38.48 13.47 6.18
C GLU A 486 38.77 12.09 5.58
N ALA A 487 38.00 11.07 5.92
CA ALA A 487 38.13 9.72 5.33
C ALA A 487 37.86 9.77 3.81
N LEU A 488 36.88 10.53 3.34
CA LEU A 488 36.57 10.70 1.92
C LEU A 488 37.65 11.46 1.16
N LYS A 489 38.20 12.52 1.75
CA LYS A 489 39.32 13.25 1.17
C LYS A 489 40.52 12.33 0.98
N ALA A 490 40.86 11.50 2.00
CA ALA A 490 41.96 10.55 1.93
C ALA A 490 41.70 9.49 0.83
N ALA A 491 40.48 8.96 0.73
CA ALA A 491 40.13 7.96 -0.28
C ALA A 491 40.10 8.53 -1.71
N ALA A 492 39.68 9.80 -1.89
CA ALA A 492 39.66 10.46 -3.19
C ALA A 492 41.05 10.88 -3.72
N VAL A 493 42.01 11.02 -2.84
CA VAL A 493 43.44 11.34 -3.22
C VAL A 493 44.20 10.09 -3.64
N CYS A 494 43.80 8.89 -3.13
CA CYS A 494 44.45 7.64 -3.44
C CYS A 494 43.89 6.91 -4.68
N GLY A 495 42.84 7.37 -5.29
CA GLY A 495 42.20 6.83 -6.52
C GLY A 495 42.35 7.73 -7.71
#